data_13113c9d13383d2b898310f1d684cd0d
#
_entry.id   13113c9d13383d2b898310f1d684cd0d
#
_cell.length_a   1.000
_cell.length_b   1.000
_cell.length_c   1.000
_cell.angle_alpha   90.00
_cell.angle_beta   90.00
_cell.angle_gamma   90.00
#
_symmetry.space_group_name_H-M   'P 1'
#
loop_
_entity.id
_entity.type
_entity.pdbx_description
1 polymer ?
#
loop_
_entity_poly.entity_id
_entity_poly.type
_entity_poly.pdbx_seq_one_letter_code
_entity_poly.pdbx_strand_id
1 'polypeptide(L)'
;MTDEVEGKILFVDDEQSILDISREYFQRMGYKVLTAENGLKALEIINDKAVDCCITDINMPNMDGLELAGKIREIDNTIPVVIITGYPSMATAIQTMKNGVVDFLVKPISLKQMHLCLQRVLRERQLFAENMLLKNEVEGKRRLEKLNAELTAKVEELGIMNKIMRDFEGIRSMKEVFQQTVSLALDITPAEEIRFYLVNKLFDEPFEVAAGKKNQAREIYGIQMFDENRGERRCEAVVEADSVHTDTKEELMLKRFITTSLSERIPLIVSNNSGSADLSGESMKRLPPEVKSFMMVPLEIRQKLFGVLTAVIKTEDLYFTQRDLYFLTIMSQKATLALENLALYENIYDNLVSTLSAFVTAVEARDSYTHQHSNRVTEIALCIGQKMELSKEDMDVLNFAGRLHDIGKIGIRDDILLKPGKLTPAEFEKIKEHPIIGANIIGQLGLWEREQQIIRYHHERFDGKGYPEGLRGNEIPLLARILSVADAYDAMASDRAYRKKMETSSILEIIRENSGSQFDPAVTEAFFQVHGEGRLNGIYEPRAENTL
;
A
#
# COMPACT_ATOMS: atom_id res chain seq x y z
N MET A 1 15.96 9.56 -67.96
CA MET A 1 16.91 10.53 -67.39
C MET A 1 16.03 11.64 -66.86
N THR A 2 15.78 11.65 -65.57
CA THR A 2 15.01 12.73 -64.89
C THR A 2 15.93 13.94 -64.84
N ASP A 3 15.53 15.05 -65.48
CA ASP A 3 16.16 16.38 -65.37
C ASP A 3 16.10 16.80 -63.89
N GLU A 4 17.06 16.39 -63.07
CA GLU A 4 17.27 17.00 -61.75
C GLU A 4 17.77 18.43 -62.00
N VAL A 5 16.92 19.40 -61.73
CA VAL A 5 17.29 20.81 -61.75
C VAL A 5 18.30 21.04 -60.61
N GLU A 6 19.58 21.30 -60.95
CA GLU A 6 20.67 21.48 -59.98
C GLU A 6 20.51 22.65 -58.99
N GLY A 7 19.42 23.42 -59.02
CA GLY A 7 19.09 24.52 -58.14
C GLY A 7 18.53 25.76 -58.87
N LYS A 8 17.92 26.68 -58.12
CA LYS A 8 17.39 27.95 -58.62
C LYS A 8 18.36 29.08 -58.26
N ILE A 9 18.91 29.69 -59.29
CA ILE A 9 19.93 30.75 -59.18
C ILE A 9 19.33 32.07 -59.61
N LEU A 10 19.59 33.12 -58.84
CA LEU A 10 19.27 34.49 -59.20
C LEU A 10 20.54 35.23 -59.62
N PHE A 11 20.62 35.68 -60.87
CA PHE A 11 21.64 36.59 -61.39
C PHE A 11 21.16 37.99 -61.36
N VAL A 12 21.97 38.93 -60.84
CA VAL A 12 21.63 40.33 -60.71
C VAL A 12 22.78 41.14 -61.31
N ASP A 13 22.52 41.84 -62.39
CA ASP A 13 23.49 42.68 -63.10
C ASP A 13 22.72 43.77 -63.89
N ASP A 14 23.24 44.96 -63.96
CA ASP A 14 22.59 46.05 -64.72
C ASP A 14 22.82 45.96 -66.23
N GLU A 15 23.78 45.12 -66.68
CA GLU A 15 24.03 44.86 -68.07
C GLU A 15 23.20 43.66 -68.57
N GLN A 16 22.18 43.91 -69.39
CA GLN A 16 21.26 42.92 -69.99
C GLN A 16 22.02 41.81 -70.74
N SER A 17 23.11 42.17 -71.44
CA SER A 17 23.98 41.22 -72.14
C SER A 17 24.62 40.17 -71.21
N ILE A 18 25.03 40.55 -70.02
CA ILE A 18 25.60 39.67 -69.04
C ILE A 18 24.52 38.71 -68.45
N LEU A 19 23.34 39.23 -68.20
CA LEU A 19 22.21 38.43 -67.73
C LEU A 19 21.80 37.38 -68.79
N ASP A 20 21.74 37.74 -70.06
CA ASP A 20 21.34 36.82 -71.12
C ASP A 20 22.37 35.71 -71.37
N ILE A 21 23.65 36.06 -71.38
CA ILE A 21 24.77 35.09 -71.49
C ILE A 21 24.81 34.14 -70.26
N SER A 22 24.67 34.68 -69.05
CA SER A 22 24.63 33.91 -67.85
C SER A 22 23.42 32.96 -67.80
N ARG A 23 22.24 33.48 -68.22
CA ARG A 23 21.02 32.68 -68.32
C ARG A 23 21.19 31.50 -69.25
N GLU A 24 21.65 31.73 -70.50
CA GLU A 24 21.84 30.69 -71.50
C GLU A 24 22.85 29.63 -71.04
N TYR A 25 23.99 30.04 -70.48
CA TYR A 25 25.04 29.14 -70.02
C TYR A 25 24.57 28.25 -68.84
N PHE A 26 24.01 28.82 -67.77
CA PHE A 26 23.61 28.07 -66.60
C PHE A 26 22.35 27.23 -66.79
N GLN A 27 21.42 27.64 -67.70
CA GLN A 27 20.30 26.81 -68.14
C GLN A 27 20.79 25.53 -68.84
N ARG A 28 21.82 25.67 -69.72
CA ARG A 28 22.48 24.47 -70.35
C ARG A 28 23.15 23.55 -69.35
N MET A 29 23.54 24.09 -68.21
CA MET A 29 24.16 23.28 -67.10
C MET A 29 23.11 22.69 -66.13
N GLY A 30 21.80 22.82 -66.43
CA GLY A 30 20.73 22.21 -65.65
C GLY A 30 20.13 23.11 -64.55
N TYR A 31 20.60 24.36 -64.39
CA TYR A 31 20.06 25.24 -63.35
C TYR A 31 18.80 25.99 -63.82
N LYS A 32 17.90 26.27 -62.86
CA LYS A 32 16.79 27.20 -63.10
C LYS A 32 17.25 28.61 -62.82
N VAL A 33 17.38 29.42 -63.87
CA VAL A 33 17.94 30.77 -63.80
C VAL A 33 16.86 31.82 -63.73
N LEU A 34 16.92 32.69 -62.74
CA LEU A 34 16.17 33.90 -62.59
C LEU A 34 17.13 35.07 -62.80
N THR A 35 16.66 36.20 -63.37
CA THR A 35 17.51 37.38 -63.61
C THR A 35 16.80 38.63 -63.15
N ALA A 36 17.59 39.60 -62.63
CA ALA A 36 17.12 40.91 -62.20
C ALA A 36 18.12 41.98 -62.71
N GLU A 37 17.65 43.12 -63.12
CA GLU A 37 18.50 44.20 -63.64
C GLU A 37 18.98 45.20 -62.56
N ASN A 38 18.56 45.00 -61.29
CA ASN A 38 18.99 45.80 -60.16
C ASN A 38 18.58 45.08 -58.83
N GLY A 39 19.11 45.57 -57.67
CA GLY A 39 18.85 44.99 -56.38
C GLY A 39 17.38 45.03 -55.95
N LEU A 40 16.58 46.03 -56.34
CA LEU A 40 15.18 46.12 -55.97
C LEU A 40 14.35 45.02 -56.64
N LYS A 41 14.52 44.80 -57.99
CA LYS A 41 13.89 43.67 -58.66
C LYS A 41 14.35 42.30 -58.15
N ALA A 42 15.60 42.21 -57.74
CA ALA A 42 16.10 40.98 -57.09
C ALA A 42 15.37 40.67 -55.81
N LEU A 43 15.10 41.63 -54.94
CA LEU A 43 14.33 41.46 -53.71
C LEU A 43 12.87 41.06 -53.97
N GLU A 44 12.23 41.64 -54.98
CA GLU A 44 10.89 41.24 -55.41
C GLU A 44 10.85 39.75 -55.78
N ILE A 45 11.86 39.28 -56.54
CA ILE A 45 11.96 37.89 -56.98
C ILE A 45 12.19 36.96 -55.76
N ILE A 46 13.05 37.35 -54.79
CA ILE A 46 13.34 36.55 -53.62
C ILE A 46 12.13 36.43 -52.68
N ASN A 47 11.34 37.49 -52.57
CA ASN A 47 10.09 37.46 -51.79
C ASN A 47 9.01 36.58 -52.42
N ASP A 48 8.99 36.45 -53.74
CA ASP A 48 7.95 35.70 -54.49
C ASP A 48 8.39 34.26 -54.82
N LYS A 49 9.67 34.00 -54.97
CA LYS A 49 10.20 32.71 -55.42
C LYS A 49 11.38 32.23 -54.58
N ALA A 50 11.36 30.94 -54.23
CA ALA A 50 12.51 30.32 -53.60
C ALA A 50 13.76 30.41 -54.50
N VAL A 51 14.89 30.89 -53.95
CA VAL A 51 16.19 31.03 -54.59
C VAL A 51 17.21 30.25 -53.79
N ASP A 52 18.05 29.47 -54.46
CA ASP A 52 19.07 28.65 -53.81
C ASP A 52 20.43 29.35 -53.69
N CYS A 53 20.71 30.30 -54.57
CA CYS A 53 21.90 31.15 -54.54
C CYS A 53 21.61 32.46 -55.32
N CYS A 54 22.13 33.59 -54.84
CA CYS A 54 22.13 34.87 -55.52
C CYS A 54 23.56 35.21 -55.95
N ILE A 55 23.75 35.53 -57.23
CA ILE A 55 25.01 36.05 -57.79
C ILE A 55 24.73 37.47 -58.27
N THR A 56 25.41 38.44 -57.70
CA THR A 56 25.14 39.87 -58.01
C THR A 56 26.39 40.64 -58.34
N ASP A 57 26.29 41.54 -59.29
CA ASP A 57 27.31 42.58 -59.43
C ASP A 57 27.29 43.54 -58.24
N ILE A 58 28.46 44.13 -57.91
CA ILE A 58 28.56 45.07 -56.79
C ILE A 58 28.02 46.45 -57.19
N ASN A 59 28.33 46.92 -58.42
CA ASN A 59 28.01 48.25 -58.84
C ASN A 59 26.76 48.30 -59.72
N MET A 60 25.63 48.49 -59.07
CA MET A 60 24.34 48.57 -59.76
C MET A 60 23.60 49.84 -59.36
N PRO A 61 22.75 50.40 -60.28
CA PRO A 61 21.92 51.54 -59.94
C PRO A 61 20.82 51.19 -58.94
N ASN A 62 20.38 52.20 -58.18
CA ASN A 62 19.30 52.14 -57.17
C ASN A 62 19.62 51.33 -55.87
N MET A 63 20.22 50.16 -55.95
CA MET A 63 20.66 49.33 -54.84
C MET A 63 21.88 48.56 -55.32
N ASP A 64 23.00 48.72 -54.59
CA ASP A 64 24.22 47.99 -54.90
C ASP A 64 24.18 46.54 -54.41
N GLY A 65 25.14 45.71 -54.88
CA GLY A 65 25.18 44.29 -54.54
C GLY A 65 25.46 44.01 -53.08
N LEU A 66 26.13 44.93 -52.32
CA LEU A 66 26.38 44.77 -50.89
C LEU A 66 25.12 45.09 -50.06
N GLU A 67 24.40 46.11 -50.47
CA GLU A 67 23.12 46.45 -49.85
C GLU A 67 22.09 45.35 -50.10
N LEU A 68 22.07 44.80 -51.32
CA LEU A 68 21.24 43.65 -51.68
C LEU A 68 21.55 42.42 -50.80
N ALA A 69 22.83 42.08 -50.61
CA ALA A 69 23.27 40.97 -49.76
C ALA A 69 22.80 41.12 -48.30
N GLY A 70 22.91 42.35 -47.76
CA GLY A 70 22.41 42.66 -46.42
C GLY A 70 20.90 42.43 -46.30
N LYS A 71 20.12 42.90 -47.30
CA LYS A 71 18.67 42.70 -47.33
C LYS A 71 18.26 41.21 -47.49
N ILE A 72 18.95 40.46 -48.33
CA ILE A 72 18.73 39.01 -48.48
C ILE A 72 18.94 38.30 -47.16
N ARG A 73 20.02 38.65 -46.43
CA ARG A 73 20.31 38.06 -45.11
C ARG A 73 19.23 38.36 -44.05
N GLU A 74 18.61 39.56 -44.12
CA GLU A 74 17.49 39.92 -43.24
C GLU A 74 16.23 39.11 -43.55
N ILE A 75 15.98 38.75 -44.82
CA ILE A 75 14.82 37.99 -45.28
C ILE A 75 15.02 36.49 -45.07
N ASP A 76 16.15 35.96 -45.57
CA ASP A 76 16.53 34.55 -45.43
C ASP A 76 18.07 34.41 -45.39
N ASN A 77 18.60 34.20 -44.22
CA ASN A 77 20.05 34.04 -43.99
C ASN A 77 20.61 32.72 -44.54
N THR A 78 19.76 31.84 -45.09
CA THR A 78 20.19 30.57 -45.70
C THR A 78 20.50 30.71 -47.18
N ILE A 79 20.12 31.82 -47.84
CA ILE A 79 20.42 32.07 -49.23
C ILE A 79 21.85 32.63 -49.37
N PRO A 80 22.79 31.85 -49.91
CA PRO A 80 24.15 32.33 -50.10
C PRO A 80 24.18 33.39 -51.22
N VAL A 81 24.94 34.46 -50.94
CA VAL A 81 25.15 35.53 -51.92
C VAL A 81 26.61 35.55 -52.36
N VAL A 82 26.82 35.51 -53.66
CA VAL A 82 28.12 35.64 -54.32
C VAL A 82 28.18 37.00 -55.01
N ILE A 83 29.19 37.79 -54.71
CA ILE A 83 29.38 39.13 -55.31
C ILE A 83 30.41 39.08 -56.44
N ILE A 84 30.11 39.77 -57.55
CA ILE A 84 31.04 39.99 -58.65
C ILE A 84 31.58 41.46 -58.54
N THR A 85 32.89 41.63 -58.59
CA THR A 85 33.51 42.95 -58.44
C THR A 85 34.67 43.18 -59.41
N GLY A 86 34.82 44.44 -59.93
CA GLY A 86 35.96 44.84 -60.77
C GLY A 86 37.21 45.25 -59.93
N TYR A 87 37.05 45.65 -58.71
CA TYR A 87 38.14 46.18 -57.84
C TYR A 87 38.08 45.58 -56.42
N PRO A 88 38.75 44.49 -56.19
CA PRO A 88 38.80 43.94 -54.85
C PRO A 88 39.70 44.82 -53.96
N SER A 89 39.10 45.57 -53.04
CA SER A 89 39.84 46.24 -51.96
C SER A 89 39.67 45.46 -50.65
N MET A 90 40.64 45.59 -49.74
CA MET A 90 40.58 44.98 -48.41
C MET A 90 39.37 45.48 -47.60
N ALA A 91 38.98 46.73 -47.83
CA ALA A 91 37.80 47.34 -47.20
C ALA A 91 36.51 46.69 -47.70
N THR A 92 36.44 46.45 -49.03
CA THR A 92 35.28 45.77 -49.67
C THR A 92 35.16 44.32 -49.19
N ALA A 93 36.29 43.60 -49.06
CA ALA A 93 36.27 42.22 -48.58
C ALA A 93 35.78 42.09 -47.11
N ILE A 94 36.17 43.03 -46.22
CA ILE A 94 35.70 43.07 -44.81
C ILE A 94 34.19 43.39 -44.76
N GLN A 95 33.74 44.31 -45.60
CA GLN A 95 32.34 44.73 -45.64
C GLN A 95 31.44 43.62 -46.22
N THR A 96 31.91 42.88 -47.24
CA THR A 96 31.26 41.71 -47.78
C THR A 96 31.04 40.61 -46.75
N MET A 97 32.05 40.28 -45.97
CA MET A 97 31.93 39.29 -44.89
C MET A 97 30.93 39.68 -43.80
N LYS A 98 30.81 40.98 -43.49
CA LYS A 98 29.84 41.50 -42.52
C LYS A 98 28.38 41.38 -43.02
N ASN A 99 28.17 41.51 -44.33
CA ASN A 99 26.84 41.48 -44.96
C ASN A 99 26.38 40.08 -45.36
N GLY A 100 27.07 39.00 -44.94
CA GLY A 100 26.63 37.63 -45.20
C GLY A 100 26.93 37.12 -46.61
N VAL A 101 27.83 37.76 -47.31
CA VAL A 101 28.34 37.29 -48.61
C VAL A 101 29.23 36.06 -48.37
N VAL A 102 28.94 34.98 -49.09
CA VAL A 102 29.67 33.71 -48.95
C VAL A 102 30.93 33.67 -49.76
N ASP A 103 30.96 34.35 -50.90
CA ASP A 103 32.13 34.41 -51.78
C ASP A 103 32.09 35.66 -52.70
N PHE A 104 33.22 35.98 -53.28
CA PHE A 104 33.32 37.06 -54.30
C PHE A 104 34.15 36.61 -55.48
N LEU A 105 33.79 37.10 -56.68
CA LEU A 105 34.42 36.82 -57.94
C LEU A 105 34.96 38.12 -58.54
N VAL A 106 36.20 38.11 -59.09
CA VAL A 106 36.87 39.33 -59.59
C VAL A 106 36.77 39.35 -61.14
N LYS A 107 36.28 40.50 -61.68
CA LYS A 107 36.24 40.74 -63.13
C LYS A 107 37.66 40.96 -63.70
N PRO A 108 38.09 40.40 -64.86
CA PRO A 108 37.24 39.62 -65.80
C PRO A 108 37.05 38.20 -65.36
N ILE A 109 35.81 37.73 -65.34
CA ILE A 109 35.47 36.41 -64.87
C ILE A 109 34.99 35.54 -66.03
N SER A 110 35.40 34.28 -66.04
CA SER A 110 34.85 33.28 -66.95
C SER A 110 33.62 32.60 -66.39
N LEU A 111 32.65 32.28 -67.25
CA LEU A 111 31.45 31.50 -66.84
C LEU A 111 31.79 30.17 -66.16
N LYS A 112 32.92 29.55 -66.52
CA LYS A 112 33.43 28.33 -65.87
C LYS A 112 33.84 28.56 -64.43
N GLN A 113 34.53 29.67 -64.12
CA GLN A 113 34.89 30.02 -62.74
C GLN A 113 33.63 30.33 -61.91
N MET A 114 32.67 31.03 -62.47
CA MET A 114 31.39 31.31 -61.84
C MET A 114 30.62 30.03 -61.53
N HIS A 115 30.61 29.05 -62.44
CA HIS A 115 30.02 27.72 -62.23
C HIS A 115 30.69 26.95 -61.08
N LEU A 116 32.02 26.90 -61.05
CA LEU A 116 32.76 26.23 -59.97
C LEU A 116 32.49 26.87 -58.58
N CYS A 117 32.42 28.21 -58.51
CA CYS A 117 32.03 28.91 -57.29
C CYS A 117 30.61 28.52 -56.84
N LEU A 118 29.67 28.56 -57.80
CA LEU A 118 28.27 28.18 -57.55
C LEU A 118 28.11 26.76 -57.03
N GLN A 119 28.78 25.77 -57.67
CA GLN A 119 28.75 24.39 -57.21
C GLN A 119 29.26 24.25 -55.77
N ARG A 120 30.38 24.92 -55.42
CA ARG A 120 30.90 24.92 -54.06
C ARG A 120 29.89 25.50 -53.05
N VAL A 121 29.33 26.66 -53.36
CA VAL A 121 28.40 27.37 -52.48
C VAL A 121 27.10 26.58 -52.25
N LEU A 122 26.53 25.99 -53.30
CA LEU A 122 25.35 25.14 -53.18
C LEU A 122 25.62 23.87 -52.39
N ARG A 123 26.78 23.25 -52.57
CA ARG A 123 27.19 22.08 -51.80
C ARG A 123 27.37 22.38 -50.32
N GLU A 124 28.01 23.49 -49.98
CA GLU A 124 28.18 23.93 -48.58
C GLU A 124 26.83 24.18 -47.91
N ARG A 125 25.87 24.82 -48.64
CA ARG A 125 24.50 25.01 -48.15
C ARG A 125 23.79 23.68 -47.89
N GLN A 126 23.90 22.71 -48.79
CA GLN A 126 23.30 21.38 -48.62
C GLN A 126 23.88 20.66 -47.41
N LEU A 127 25.20 20.63 -47.25
CA LEU A 127 25.88 20.02 -46.09
C LEU A 127 25.47 20.71 -44.78
N PHE A 128 25.29 22.02 -44.78
CA PHE A 128 24.83 22.72 -43.59
C PHE A 128 23.40 22.31 -43.20
N ALA A 129 22.50 22.23 -44.17
CA ALA A 129 21.12 21.79 -43.94
C ALA A 129 21.05 20.34 -43.45
N GLU A 130 21.81 19.43 -44.06
CA GLU A 130 21.91 18.02 -43.61
C GLU A 130 22.46 17.92 -42.17
N ASN A 131 23.51 18.66 -41.83
CA ASN A 131 24.05 18.69 -40.46
C ASN A 131 23.06 19.19 -39.42
N MET A 132 22.27 20.22 -39.77
CA MET A 132 21.22 20.72 -38.86
C MET A 132 20.12 19.68 -38.61
N LEU A 133 19.69 18.97 -39.66
CA LEU A 133 18.71 17.87 -39.51
C LEU A 133 19.25 16.74 -38.65
N LEU A 134 20.46 16.28 -38.90
CA LEU A 134 21.11 15.25 -38.12
C LEU A 134 21.27 15.65 -36.65
N LYS A 135 21.66 16.90 -36.36
CA LYS A 135 21.78 17.40 -35.01
C LYS A 135 20.43 17.37 -34.28
N ASN A 136 19.38 17.83 -34.91
CA ASN A 136 18.02 17.82 -34.34
C ASN A 136 17.53 16.37 -34.09
N GLU A 137 17.84 15.43 -35.00
CA GLU A 137 17.51 14.00 -34.81
C GLU A 137 18.24 13.40 -33.62
N VAL A 138 19.54 13.66 -33.47
CA VAL A 138 20.34 13.17 -32.34
C VAL A 138 19.85 13.76 -31.01
N GLU A 139 19.53 15.05 -30.97
CA GLU A 139 18.98 15.69 -29.77
C GLU A 139 17.59 15.12 -29.43
N GLY A 140 16.73 14.89 -30.44
CA GLY A 140 15.43 14.25 -30.28
C GLY A 140 15.55 12.83 -29.70
N LYS A 141 16.48 12.04 -30.24
CA LYS A 141 16.74 10.67 -29.74
C LYS A 141 17.22 10.66 -28.28
N ARG A 142 18.17 11.52 -27.93
CA ARG A 142 18.67 11.66 -26.54
C ARG A 142 17.55 12.04 -25.57
N ARG A 143 16.67 12.95 -25.99
CA ARG A 143 15.51 13.36 -25.18
C ARG A 143 14.55 12.19 -24.96
N LEU A 144 14.28 11.41 -26.01
CA LEU A 144 13.42 10.22 -25.93
C LEU A 144 14.03 9.14 -25.03
N GLU A 145 15.33 8.87 -25.12
CA GLU A 145 16.03 7.92 -24.26
C GLU A 145 15.95 8.34 -22.78
N LYS A 146 16.15 9.63 -22.48
CA LYS A 146 16.01 10.16 -21.11
C LYS A 146 14.58 9.98 -20.59
N LEU A 147 13.58 10.33 -21.40
CA LEU A 147 12.17 10.22 -21.01
C LEU A 147 11.76 8.75 -20.79
N ASN A 148 12.25 7.83 -21.63
CA ASN A 148 12.00 6.40 -21.45
C ASN A 148 12.63 5.88 -20.14
N ALA A 149 13.84 6.30 -19.79
CA ALA A 149 14.46 5.92 -18.53
C ALA A 149 13.66 6.44 -17.31
N GLU A 150 13.21 7.70 -17.37
CA GLU A 150 12.36 8.28 -16.32
C GLU A 150 11.01 7.54 -16.20
N LEU A 151 10.39 7.21 -17.34
CA LEU A 151 9.12 6.47 -17.38
C LEU A 151 9.28 5.05 -16.80
N THR A 152 10.33 4.34 -17.18
CA THR A 152 10.62 2.99 -16.67
C THR A 152 10.80 3.01 -15.15
N ALA A 153 11.56 3.98 -14.62
CA ALA A 153 11.74 4.15 -13.19
C ALA A 153 10.41 4.43 -12.45
N LYS A 154 9.52 5.24 -13.07
CA LYS A 154 8.19 5.51 -12.51
C LYS A 154 7.25 4.29 -12.55
N VAL A 155 7.31 3.48 -13.60
CA VAL A 155 6.54 2.23 -13.69
C VAL A 155 6.97 1.24 -12.61
N GLU A 156 8.28 1.10 -12.37
CA GLU A 156 8.80 0.27 -11.27
C GLU A 156 8.33 0.78 -9.90
N GLU A 157 8.40 2.09 -9.65
CA GLU A 157 7.93 2.71 -8.41
C GLU A 157 6.45 2.40 -8.17
N LEU A 158 5.60 2.59 -9.20
CA LEU A 158 4.17 2.27 -9.13
C LEU A 158 3.93 0.77 -8.91
N GLY A 159 4.74 -0.09 -9.51
CA GLY A 159 4.68 -1.54 -9.30
C GLY A 159 4.91 -1.92 -7.83
N ILE A 160 5.91 -1.33 -7.19
CA ILE A 160 6.19 -1.54 -5.76
C ILE A 160 5.03 -1.01 -4.90
N MET A 161 4.54 0.20 -5.19
CA MET A 161 3.40 0.77 -4.46
C MET A 161 2.15 -0.11 -4.55
N ASN A 162 1.83 -0.61 -5.75
CA ASN A 162 0.71 -1.52 -5.94
C ASN A 162 0.89 -2.85 -5.19
N LYS A 163 2.12 -3.36 -5.11
CA LYS A 163 2.43 -4.54 -4.30
C LYS A 163 2.17 -4.26 -2.82
N ILE A 164 2.68 -3.13 -2.28
CA ILE A 164 2.44 -2.73 -0.89
C ILE A 164 0.94 -2.63 -0.60
N MET A 165 0.16 -1.99 -1.50
CA MET A 165 -1.28 -1.84 -1.30
C MET A 165 -2.01 -3.19 -1.22
N ARG A 166 -1.72 -4.10 -2.15
CA ARG A 166 -2.39 -5.40 -2.29
C ARG A 166 -2.03 -6.37 -1.17
N ASP A 167 -0.78 -6.38 -0.75
CA ASP A 167 -0.27 -7.33 0.22
C ASP A 167 -0.80 -7.08 1.65
N PHE A 168 -1.43 -5.92 1.90
CA PHE A 168 -2.15 -5.61 3.14
C PHE A 168 -3.67 -5.77 3.03
N GLU A 169 -4.20 -6.21 1.87
CA GLU A 169 -5.63 -6.50 1.73
C GLU A 169 -5.99 -7.85 2.35
N GLY A 170 -7.11 -7.90 3.06
CA GLY A 170 -7.66 -9.14 3.61
C GLY A 170 -6.93 -9.70 4.84
N ILE A 171 -5.99 -8.98 5.44
CA ILE A 171 -5.33 -9.37 6.68
C ILE A 171 -6.34 -9.41 7.82
N ARG A 172 -6.33 -10.50 8.59
CA ARG A 172 -7.32 -10.78 9.65
C ARG A 172 -6.73 -10.78 11.06
N SER A 173 -5.43 -10.69 11.22
CA SER A 173 -4.79 -10.70 12.53
C SER A 173 -3.58 -9.76 12.61
N MET A 174 -3.30 -9.23 13.80
CA MET A 174 -2.09 -8.41 14.03
C MET A 174 -0.82 -9.19 13.67
N LYS A 175 -0.81 -10.51 13.93
CA LYS A 175 0.29 -11.40 13.57
C LYS A 175 0.58 -11.37 12.08
N GLU A 176 -0.46 -11.47 11.24
CA GLU A 176 -0.31 -11.39 9.79
C GLU A 176 0.23 -10.03 9.35
N VAL A 177 -0.20 -8.91 9.98
CA VAL A 177 0.34 -7.58 9.68
C VAL A 177 1.83 -7.52 9.92
N PHE A 178 2.32 -8.01 11.08
CA PHE A 178 3.74 -8.01 11.39
C PHE A 178 4.54 -8.88 10.41
N GLN A 179 4.06 -10.10 10.14
CA GLN A 179 4.70 -11.04 9.22
C GLN A 179 4.78 -10.46 7.81
N GLN A 180 3.68 -9.92 7.31
CA GLN A 180 3.61 -9.33 5.98
C GLN A 180 4.50 -8.09 5.87
N THR A 181 4.54 -7.24 6.90
CA THR A 181 5.40 -6.07 6.94
C THR A 181 6.87 -6.45 6.83
N VAL A 182 7.32 -7.41 7.62
CA VAL A 182 8.72 -7.87 7.60
C VAL A 182 9.08 -8.54 6.27
N SER A 183 8.23 -9.45 5.78
CA SER A 183 8.45 -10.15 4.50
C SER A 183 8.53 -9.18 3.34
N LEU A 184 7.58 -8.25 3.25
CA LEU A 184 7.53 -7.27 2.17
C LEU A 184 8.71 -6.29 2.22
N ALA A 185 9.14 -5.88 3.41
CA ALA A 185 10.30 -5.01 3.58
C ALA A 185 11.60 -5.67 3.08
N LEU A 186 11.78 -6.96 3.35
CA LEU A 186 12.91 -7.75 2.83
C LEU A 186 12.88 -7.90 1.30
N ASP A 187 11.67 -7.95 0.72
CA ASP A 187 11.50 -8.10 -0.72
C ASP A 187 11.79 -6.80 -1.50
N ILE A 188 11.37 -5.65 -0.96
CA ILE A 188 11.43 -4.36 -1.69
C ILE A 188 12.66 -3.51 -1.36
N THR A 189 13.41 -3.86 -0.30
CA THR A 189 14.63 -3.14 0.09
C THR A 189 15.86 -4.04 0.00
N PRO A 190 17.06 -3.47 -0.07
CA PRO A 190 18.30 -4.24 0.01
C PRO A 190 18.62 -4.75 1.43
N ALA A 191 17.73 -4.58 2.39
CA ALA A 191 17.93 -4.97 3.78
C ALA A 191 18.28 -6.47 3.92
N GLU A 192 19.21 -6.77 4.81
CA GLU A 192 19.58 -8.12 5.22
C GLU A 192 18.78 -8.58 6.42
N GLU A 193 18.45 -7.65 7.32
CA GLU A 193 17.61 -7.87 8.48
C GLU A 193 16.55 -6.78 8.58
N ILE A 194 15.32 -7.20 8.87
CA ILE A 194 14.20 -6.31 9.20
C ILE A 194 13.69 -6.72 10.56
N ARG A 195 13.43 -5.74 11.43
CA ARG A 195 12.85 -5.98 12.76
C ARG A 195 11.73 -4.98 13.04
N PHE A 196 10.66 -5.48 13.62
CA PHE A 196 9.53 -4.69 14.07
C PHE A 196 9.52 -4.66 15.59
N TYR A 197 9.60 -3.48 16.19
CA TYR A 197 9.55 -3.28 17.63
C TYR A 197 8.27 -2.55 18.01
N LEU A 198 7.63 -2.97 19.11
CA LEU A 198 6.60 -2.19 19.79
C LEU A 198 7.24 -1.28 20.83
N VAL A 199 6.66 -0.10 21.02
CA VAL A 199 7.07 0.87 22.03
C VAL A 199 5.88 1.08 22.96
N ASN A 200 5.98 0.58 24.18
CA ASN A 200 4.93 0.74 25.19
C ASN A 200 5.46 1.59 26.36
N LYS A 201 4.59 2.42 26.96
CA LYS A 201 4.92 3.21 28.15
C LYS A 201 5.27 2.37 29.39
N LEU A 202 4.91 1.09 29.38
CA LEU A 202 5.20 0.13 30.47
C LEU A 202 6.61 -0.47 30.42
N PHE A 203 7.33 -0.29 29.30
CA PHE A 203 8.70 -0.78 29.11
C PHE A 203 9.59 0.38 28.74
N ASP A 204 10.69 0.55 29.48
CA ASP A 204 11.71 1.55 29.19
C ASP A 204 12.49 1.25 27.89
N GLU A 205 12.30 0.06 27.31
CA GLU A 205 12.98 -0.40 26.09
C GLU A 205 11.99 -0.92 25.02
N PRO A 206 12.31 -0.72 23.70
CA PRO A 206 11.55 -1.27 22.60
C PRO A 206 11.52 -2.80 22.64
N PHE A 207 10.34 -3.38 22.43
CA PHE A 207 10.10 -4.81 22.49
C PHE A 207 9.95 -5.38 21.07
N GLU A 208 10.81 -6.34 20.68
CA GLU A 208 10.76 -6.97 19.36
C GLU A 208 9.56 -7.92 19.24
N VAL A 209 8.73 -7.71 18.21
CA VAL A 209 7.54 -8.54 17.93
C VAL A 209 7.67 -9.37 16.67
N ALA A 210 8.49 -8.96 15.71
CA ALA A 210 8.75 -9.71 14.50
C ALA A 210 10.13 -9.36 13.93
N ALA A 211 10.84 -10.35 13.40
CA ALA A 211 12.10 -10.19 12.71
C ALA A 211 12.21 -11.12 11.51
N GLY A 212 12.98 -10.72 10.50
CA GLY A 212 13.26 -11.53 9.32
C GLY A 212 14.67 -11.28 8.78
N LYS A 213 15.31 -12.32 8.22
CA LYS A 213 16.64 -12.29 7.61
C LYS A 213 16.61 -12.86 6.20
N LYS A 214 17.34 -12.23 5.29
CA LYS A 214 17.34 -12.57 3.86
C LYS A 214 17.98 -13.93 3.55
N ASN A 215 18.96 -14.37 4.34
CA ASN A 215 19.78 -15.56 4.09
C ASN A 215 19.39 -16.81 4.88
N GLN A 216 18.42 -16.72 5.78
CA GLN A 216 17.81 -17.86 6.45
C GLN A 216 16.43 -18.04 5.86
N ALA A 217 16.06 -19.28 5.47
CA ALA A 217 14.76 -19.59 4.88
C ALA A 217 13.66 -18.87 5.68
N ARG A 218 13.05 -17.86 5.08
CA ARG A 218 11.93 -16.98 5.49
C ARG A 218 11.24 -17.31 6.83
N GLU A 219 12.01 -17.61 7.86
CA GLU A 219 11.49 -17.84 9.21
C GLU A 219 11.37 -16.48 9.91
N ILE A 220 10.13 -16.09 10.16
CA ILE A 220 9.83 -14.95 11.00
C ILE A 220 9.89 -15.44 12.43
N TYR A 221 10.94 -15.05 13.12
CA TYR A 221 11.16 -15.42 14.52
C TYR A 221 10.35 -14.50 15.43
N GLY A 222 9.67 -15.11 16.43
CA GLY A 222 9.16 -14.47 17.63
C GLY A 222 8.07 -13.41 17.42
N ILE A 223 6.78 -13.83 17.49
CA ILE A 223 5.71 -12.89 17.75
C ILE A 223 5.32 -13.06 19.22
N GLN A 224 5.62 -12.07 20.04
CA GLN A 224 5.16 -11.99 21.40
C GLN A 224 4.02 -10.99 21.48
N MET A 225 2.83 -11.44 21.86
CA MET A 225 1.67 -10.57 22.08
C MET A 225 1.54 -10.27 23.56
N PHE A 226 1.22 -9.04 23.90
CA PHE A 226 0.97 -8.60 25.26
C PHE A 226 -0.53 -8.41 25.48
N ASP A 227 -1.10 -9.07 26.47
CA ASP A 227 -2.49 -8.86 26.90
C ASP A 227 -2.50 -7.80 28.01
N GLU A 228 -2.89 -6.56 27.69
CA GLU A 228 -2.96 -5.44 28.62
C GLU A 228 -3.93 -5.71 29.80
N ASN A 229 -4.93 -6.58 29.61
CA ASN A 229 -5.96 -6.85 30.62
C ASN A 229 -5.57 -7.87 31.69
N ARG A 230 -4.47 -8.60 31.49
CA ARG A 230 -4.04 -9.66 32.42
C ARG A 230 -2.64 -9.51 33.01
N GLY A 231 -1.87 -8.52 32.59
CA GLY A 231 -0.49 -8.33 33.10
C GLY A 231 0.47 -9.49 32.78
N GLU A 232 0.06 -10.48 32.01
CA GLU A 232 0.82 -11.68 31.69
C GLU A 232 1.32 -11.66 30.24
N ARG A 233 2.58 -12.05 30.05
CA ARG A 233 3.14 -12.28 28.71
C ARG A 233 2.57 -13.57 28.15
N ARG A 234 1.64 -13.50 27.21
CA ARG A 234 1.24 -14.65 26.41
C ARG A 234 2.14 -14.76 25.19
N CYS A 235 3.02 -15.75 25.22
CA CYS A 235 3.69 -16.24 24.02
C CYS A 235 2.71 -17.15 23.27
N GLU A 236 2.03 -16.63 22.25
CA GLU A 236 1.33 -17.46 21.27
C GLU A 236 2.13 -17.49 19.97
N ALA A 237 3.24 -18.15 19.99
CA ALA A 237 3.84 -18.86 18.86
C ALA A 237 4.86 -19.79 19.46
N VAL A 238 4.51 -21.04 19.52
CA VAL A 238 5.46 -22.12 19.73
C VAL A 238 6.30 -22.20 18.45
N VAL A 239 7.39 -21.46 18.42
CA VAL A 239 8.58 -21.90 17.74
C VAL A 239 9.47 -22.37 18.89
N GLU A 240 9.94 -23.60 18.80
CA GLU A 240 10.70 -24.33 19.80
C GLU A 240 11.60 -23.42 20.64
N ALA A 241 11.20 -23.28 21.90
CA ALA A 241 11.88 -22.46 22.88
C ALA A 241 13.15 -23.20 23.32
N ASP A 242 14.23 -23.07 22.57
CA ASP A 242 15.56 -23.46 23.02
C ASP A 242 16.60 -22.33 22.80
N SER A 243 16.17 -21.08 22.92
CA SER A 243 17.14 -20.01 23.17
C SER A 243 16.49 -18.89 23.98
N VAL A 244 16.77 -18.82 25.22
CA VAL A 244 16.83 -17.55 25.94
C VAL A 244 17.86 -16.70 25.20
N HIS A 245 17.42 -15.87 24.26
CA HIS A 245 18.29 -14.92 23.59
C HIS A 245 18.76 -13.90 24.64
N THR A 246 19.93 -14.15 25.19
CA THR A 246 20.71 -13.06 25.80
C THR A 246 21.04 -12.10 24.67
N ASP A 247 20.47 -10.89 24.71
CA ASP A 247 20.75 -9.83 23.76
C ASP A 247 22.26 -9.74 23.49
N THR A 248 22.65 -9.86 22.24
CA THR A 248 24.06 -9.68 21.87
C THR A 248 24.46 -8.23 22.14
N LYS A 249 25.74 -7.96 22.31
CA LYS A 249 26.25 -6.59 22.49
C LYS A 249 25.80 -5.67 21.34
N GLU A 250 25.67 -6.20 20.14
CA GLU A 250 25.18 -5.52 18.95
C GLU A 250 23.70 -5.12 19.11
N GLU A 251 22.85 -6.04 19.55
CA GLU A 251 21.41 -5.81 19.78
C GLU A 251 21.15 -4.76 20.87
N LEU A 252 21.91 -4.81 21.96
CA LEU A 252 21.85 -3.78 23.01
C LEU A 252 22.24 -2.39 22.49
N MET A 253 23.28 -2.30 21.64
CA MET A 253 23.66 -1.03 21.02
C MET A 253 22.58 -0.53 20.06
N LEU A 254 21.98 -1.40 19.27
CA LEU A 254 20.90 -1.07 18.34
C LEU A 254 19.65 -0.61 19.10
N LYS A 255 19.23 -1.29 20.16
CA LYS A 255 18.10 -0.89 21.02
C LYS A 255 18.32 0.50 21.63
N ARG A 256 19.52 0.76 22.16
CA ARG A 256 19.87 2.10 22.68
C ARG A 256 19.82 3.17 21.59
N PHE A 257 20.33 2.87 20.40
CA PHE A 257 20.28 3.79 19.26
C PHE A 257 18.82 4.08 18.86
N ILE A 258 17.98 3.05 18.77
CA ILE A 258 16.55 3.18 18.49
C ILE A 258 15.88 4.06 19.55
N THR A 259 16.06 3.76 20.84
CA THR A 259 15.45 4.52 21.94
C THR A 259 15.83 6.00 21.90
N THR A 260 17.10 6.32 21.62
CA THR A 260 17.57 7.71 21.53
C THR A 260 16.98 8.43 20.31
N SER A 261 16.85 7.73 19.17
CA SER A 261 16.35 8.31 17.92
C SER A 261 14.83 8.44 17.88
N LEU A 262 14.08 7.64 18.65
CA LEU A 262 12.63 7.68 18.73
C LEU A 262 12.08 9.01 19.28
N SER A 263 12.87 9.79 20.01
CA SER A 263 12.47 11.10 20.49
C SER A 263 12.17 12.10 19.35
N GLU A 264 12.82 11.93 18.20
CA GLU A 264 12.65 12.81 17.04
C GLU A 264 11.42 12.42 16.18
N ARG A 265 10.93 11.19 16.29
CA ARG A 265 9.75 10.65 15.58
C ARG A 265 9.78 10.83 14.05
N ILE A 266 10.96 10.86 13.46
CA ILE A 266 11.14 11.01 12.02
C ILE A 266 11.80 9.77 11.42
N PRO A 267 11.46 9.39 10.18
CA PRO A 267 12.21 8.38 9.44
C PRO A 267 13.65 8.80 9.24
N LEU A 268 14.61 7.89 9.42
CA LEU A 268 16.03 8.21 9.27
C LEU A 268 16.81 7.10 8.56
N ILE A 269 17.88 7.50 7.89
CA ILE A 269 18.94 6.62 7.36
C ILE A 269 20.26 7.05 8.00
N VAL A 270 21.02 6.07 8.46
CA VAL A 270 22.37 6.26 8.99
C VAL A 270 23.33 5.28 8.33
N SER A 271 24.52 5.75 7.93
CA SER A 271 25.55 4.93 7.30
C SER A 271 26.89 5.19 7.96
N ASN A 272 27.66 4.12 8.21
CA ASN A 272 28.98 4.25 8.85
C ASN A 272 30.06 4.90 7.96
N ASN A 273 29.79 5.09 6.65
CA ASN A 273 30.74 5.69 5.70
C ASN A 273 30.61 7.21 5.52
N SER A 274 29.55 7.81 6.04
CA SER A 274 29.38 9.25 5.97
C SER A 274 30.21 9.92 7.06
N GLY A 275 31.38 10.46 6.67
CA GLY A 275 32.14 11.42 7.47
C GLY A 275 31.40 12.76 7.69
N SER A 276 30.10 12.78 7.54
CA SER A 276 29.21 13.89 7.84
C SER A 276 28.80 13.84 9.31
N ALA A 277 29.69 14.38 10.13
CA ALA A 277 29.36 14.89 11.43
C ALA A 277 28.47 16.15 11.27
N ASP A 278 27.16 15.91 11.05
CA ASP A 278 26.16 16.97 11.15
C ASP A 278 24.88 16.46 11.81
N LEU A 279 25.07 15.96 13.02
CA LEU A 279 24.05 16.01 14.06
C LEU A 279 24.77 16.53 15.30
N SER A 280 24.55 17.81 15.57
CA SER A 280 25.09 18.57 16.68
C SER A 280 24.94 17.83 18.00
N GLY A 281 26.09 17.46 18.58
CA GLY A 281 26.23 17.16 20.00
C GLY A 281 26.09 15.71 20.40
N GLU A 282 27.21 15.18 20.90
CA GLU A 282 27.39 14.07 21.79
C GLU A 282 27.69 12.67 21.22
N SER A 283 28.67 12.07 21.79
CA SER A 283 29.41 10.82 21.57
C SER A 283 28.58 9.51 21.53
N MET A 284 27.25 9.55 21.42
CA MET A 284 26.37 8.39 21.61
C MET A 284 25.71 7.82 20.35
N LYS A 285 25.95 8.40 19.16
CA LYS A 285 25.21 8.03 17.93
C LYS A 285 26.05 7.22 16.93
N ARG A 286 26.86 6.28 17.37
CA ARG A 286 27.56 5.37 16.45
C ARG A 286 26.83 4.04 16.34
N LEU A 287 26.55 3.65 15.08
CA LEU A 287 26.08 2.29 14.78
C LEU A 287 27.13 1.25 15.22
N PRO A 288 26.71 0.02 15.52
CA PRO A 288 27.64 -1.09 15.71
C PRO A 288 28.59 -1.22 14.52
N PRO A 289 29.88 -1.58 14.73
CA PRO A 289 30.87 -1.65 13.64
C PRO A 289 30.49 -2.58 12.50
N GLU A 290 29.70 -3.60 12.78
CA GLU A 290 29.21 -4.60 11.83
C GLU A 290 28.08 -4.09 10.94
N VAL A 291 27.39 -3.02 11.37
CA VAL A 291 26.29 -2.41 10.62
C VAL A 291 26.84 -1.33 9.69
N LYS A 292 26.67 -1.51 8.39
CA LYS A 292 27.12 -0.56 7.35
C LYS A 292 26.08 0.51 7.06
N SER A 293 24.81 0.12 7.02
CA SER A 293 23.70 1.05 6.85
C SER A 293 22.51 0.62 7.70
N PHE A 294 21.85 1.59 8.30
CA PHE A 294 20.69 1.41 9.16
C PHE A 294 19.56 2.35 8.73
N MET A 295 18.37 1.85 8.71
CA MET A 295 17.17 2.63 8.40
C MET A 295 16.10 2.37 9.47
N MET A 296 15.42 3.42 9.87
CA MET A 296 14.38 3.34 10.90
C MET A 296 13.18 4.20 10.48
N VAL A 297 11.98 3.62 10.64
CA VAL A 297 10.71 4.32 10.42
C VAL A 297 9.82 4.14 11.63
N PRO A 298 9.41 5.23 12.32
CA PRO A 298 8.46 5.16 13.42
C PRO A 298 7.04 4.85 12.89
N LEU A 299 6.27 4.10 13.69
CA LEU A 299 4.87 3.83 13.46
C LEU A 299 4.04 4.57 14.49
N GLU A 300 3.14 5.43 14.03
CA GLU A 300 2.28 6.24 14.88
C GLU A 300 0.81 5.93 14.65
N ILE A 301 0.08 5.62 15.72
CA ILE A 301 -1.38 5.49 15.74
C ILE A 301 -1.94 6.69 16.50
N ARG A 302 -2.78 7.51 15.84
CA ARG A 302 -3.39 8.72 16.44
C ARG A 302 -2.37 9.64 17.12
N GLN A 303 -1.24 9.89 16.46
CA GLN A 303 -0.13 10.73 16.96
C GLN A 303 0.61 10.16 18.19
N LYS A 304 0.35 8.92 18.55
CA LYS A 304 1.10 8.22 19.59
C LYS A 304 2.03 7.23 18.92
N LEU A 305 3.29 7.24 19.36
CA LEU A 305 4.26 6.26 18.94
C LEU A 305 3.82 4.87 19.42
N PHE A 306 3.60 3.97 18.47
CA PHE A 306 3.18 2.60 18.69
C PHE A 306 4.34 1.62 18.55
N GLY A 307 5.21 1.88 17.57
CA GLY A 307 6.32 0.99 17.28
C GLY A 307 7.33 1.60 16.33
N VAL A 308 8.30 0.80 15.94
CA VAL A 308 9.33 1.17 14.99
C VAL A 308 9.68 -0.01 14.10
N LEU A 309 9.80 0.25 12.80
CA LEU A 309 10.33 -0.69 11.82
C LEU A 309 11.78 -0.31 11.53
N THR A 310 12.69 -1.30 11.66
CA THR A 310 14.12 -1.10 11.41
C THR A 310 14.61 -2.02 10.32
N ALA A 311 15.59 -1.53 9.55
CA ALA A 311 16.26 -2.27 8.49
C ALA A 311 17.77 -2.14 8.64
N VAL A 312 18.50 -3.22 8.42
CA VAL A 312 19.95 -3.32 8.62
C VAL A 312 20.61 -3.89 7.38
N ILE A 313 21.74 -3.31 6.99
CA ILE A 313 22.69 -3.84 6.01
C ILE A 313 24.04 -3.99 6.72
N LYS A 314 24.67 -5.17 6.57
CA LYS A 314 25.99 -5.52 7.12
C LYS A 314 27.04 -5.68 6.01
N THR A 315 26.61 -5.96 4.77
CA THR A 315 27.49 -6.11 3.61
C THR A 315 28.18 -4.79 3.26
N GLU A 316 29.47 -4.84 2.95
CA GLU A 316 30.26 -3.69 2.50
C GLU A 316 29.78 -3.21 1.13
N ASP A 317 29.92 -1.91 0.87
CA ASP A 317 29.54 -1.23 -0.37
C ASP A 317 28.03 -1.26 -0.71
N LEU A 318 27.16 -1.69 0.23
CA LEU A 318 25.71 -1.63 0.09
C LEU A 318 25.12 -0.66 1.13
N TYR A 319 24.28 0.27 0.68
CA TYR A 319 23.70 1.32 1.54
C TYR A 319 22.25 1.56 1.17
N PHE A 320 21.44 1.97 2.15
CA PHE A 320 20.08 2.43 1.91
C PHE A 320 20.07 3.78 1.20
N THR A 321 19.08 3.93 0.31
CA THR A 321 18.80 5.16 -0.43
C THR A 321 17.56 5.87 0.11
N GLN A 322 17.35 7.11 -0.31
CA GLN A 322 16.10 7.83 -0.01
C GLN A 322 14.86 7.15 -0.61
N ARG A 323 15.03 6.40 -1.71
CA ARG A 323 13.97 5.58 -2.31
C ARG A 323 13.57 4.43 -1.38
N ASP A 324 14.53 3.77 -0.75
CA ASP A 324 14.27 2.68 0.19
C ASP A 324 13.52 3.19 1.42
N LEU A 325 13.95 4.36 1.96
CA LEU A 325 13.26 4.99 3.09
C LEU A 325 11.83 5.38 2.74
N TYR A 326 11.61 5.89 1.55
CA TYR A 326 10.27 6.25 1.06
C TYR A 326 9.34 5.03 1.02
N PHE A 327 9.79 3.91 0.44
CA PHE A 327 8.98 2.69 0.41
C PHE A 327 8.74 2.10 1.80
N LEU A 328 9.76 2.08 2.65
CA LEU A 328 9.62 1.60 4.02
C LEU A 328 8.63 2.47 4.81
N THR A 329 8.62 3.78 4.56
CA THR A 329 7.68 4.71 5.19
C THR A 329 6.24 4.46 4.74
N ILE A 330 5.99 4.30 3.44
CA ILE A 330 4.65 3.97 2.91
C ILE A 330 4.16 2.64 3.49
N MET A 331 5.02 1.64 3.53
CA MET A 331 4.68 0.33 4.07
C MET A 331 4.36 0.41 5.56
N SER A 332 5.16 1.14 6.34
CA SER A 332 4.88 1.38 7.77
C SER A 332 3.54 2.07 7.99
N GLN A 333 3.19 3.06 7.15
CA GLN A 333 1.88 3.71 7.20
C GLN A 333 0.73 2.74 6.90
N LYS A 334 0.91 1.83 5.94
CA LYS A 334 -0.09 0.81 5.61
C LYS A 334 -0.23 -0.24 6.72
N ALA A 335 0.88 -0.70 7.29
CA ALA A 335 0.87 -1.58 8.45
C ALA A 335 0.15 -0.93 9.63
N THR A 336 0.45 0.34 9.93
CA THR A 336 -0.22 1.10 10.99
C THR A 336 -1.73 1.18 10.76
N LEU A 337 -2.17 1.50 9.54
CA LEU A 337 -3.60 1.56 9.20
C LEU A 337 -4.28 0.20 9.35
N ALA A 338 -3.62 -0.89 8.94
CA ALA A 338 -4.15 -2.25 9.11
C ALA A 338 -4.29 -2.61 10.60
N LEU A 339 -3.28 -2.30 11.42
CA LEU A 339 -3.32 -2.51 12.87
C LEU A 339 -4.41 -1.68 13.55
N GLU A 340 -4.57 -0.40 13.17
CA GLU A 340 -5.62 0.46 13.70
C GLU A 340 -7.01 -0.06 13.34
N ASN A 341 -7.22 -0.51 12.11
CA ASN A 341 -8.49 -1.10 11.69
C ASN A 341 -8.80 -2.39 12.47
N LEU A 342 -7.82 -3.29 12.64
CA LEU A 342 -8.02 -4.51 13.45
C LEU A 342 -8.40 -4.17 14.89
N ALA A 343 -7.68 -3.25 15.53
CA ALA A 343 -7.98 -2.82 16.90
C ALA A 343 -9.35 -2.14 17.00
N LEU A 344 -9.78 -1.39 15.99
CA LEU A 344 -11.11 -0.80 15.93
C LEU A 344 -12.20 -1.87 15.81
N TYR A 345 -12.01 -2.88 14.96
CA TYR A 345 -12.95 -3.99 14.83
C TYR A 345 -13.09 -4.78 16.14
N GLU A 346 -11.96 -5.10 16.80
CA GLU A 346 -11.97 -5.77 18.12
C GLU A 346 -12.72 -4.94 19.15
N ASN A 347 -12.43 -3.64 19.27
CA ASN A 347 -13.13 -2.75 20.18
C ASN A 347 -14.64 -2.63 19.90
N ILE A 348 -15.05 -2.53 18.64
CA ILE A 348 -16.47 -2.50 18.26
C ILE A 348 -17.16 -3.79 18.66
N TYR A 349 -16.53 -4.93 18.38
CA TYR A 349 -17.05 -6.24 18.74
C TYR A 349 -17.21 -6.37 20.27
N ASP A 350 -16.18 -6.07 21.05
CA ASP A 350 -16.20 -6.15 22.52
C ASP A 350 -17.25 -5.20 23.14
N ASN A 351 -17.34 -3.96 22.64
CA ASN A 351 -18.35 -3.01 23.08
C ASN A 351 -19.76 -3.51 22.80
N LEU A 352 -19.99 -4.11 21.63
CA LEU A 352 -21.27 -4.64 21.24
C LEU A 352 -21.66 -5.84 22.12
N VAL A 353 -20.73 -6.78 22.32
CA VAL A 353 -20.93 -7.92 23.23
C VAL A 353 -21.21 -7.44 24.65
N SER A 354 -20.44 -6.47 25.16
CA SER A 354 -20.63 -5.91 26.50
C SER A 354 -21.99 -5.21 26.64
N THR A 355 -22.41 -4.46 25.62
CA THR A 355 -23.71 -3.78 25.58
C THR A 355 -24.86 -4.79 25.61
N LEU A 356 -24.80 -5.82 24.78
CA LEU A 356 -25.80 -6.86 24.73
C LEU A 356 -25.83 -7.67 26.05
N SER A 357 -24.67 -7.97 26.61
CA SER A 357 -24.58 -8.63 27.94
C SER A 357 -25.18 -7.77 29.06
N ALA A 358 -25.03 -6.44 29.00
CA ALA A 358 -25.68 -5.53 29.95
C ALA A 358 -27.22 -5.58 29.82
N PHE A 359 -27.76 -5.72 28.61
CA PHE A 359 -29.21 -5.93 28.42
C PHE A 359 -29.68 -7.26 29.00
N VAL A 360 -28.91 -8.37 28.82
CA VAL A 360 -29.25 -9.64 29.45
C VAL A 360 -29.24 -9.50 30.96
N THR A 361 -28.20 -8.90 31.54
CA THR A 361 -28.13 -8.62 32.98
C THR A 361 -29.32 -7.80 33.47
N ALA A 362 -29.78 -6.81 32.70
CA ALA A 362 -30.96 -6.01 33.03
C ALA A 362 -32.26 -6.84 33.00
N VAL A 363 -32.36 -7.81 32.07
CA VAL A 363 -33.49 -8.75 32.00
C VAL A 363 -33.40 -9.74 33.16
N GLU A 364 -32.19 -10.29 33.46
CA GLU A 364 -31.94 -11.17 34.59
C GLU A 364 -32.22 -10.47 35.96
N ALA A 365 -31.93 -9.18 36.07
CA ALA A 365 -32.21 -8.40 37.30
C ALA A 365 -33.73 -8.28 37.62
N ARG A 366 -34.61 -8.47 36.62
CA ARG A 366 -36.05 -8.56 36.82
C ARG A 366 -36.46 -9.89 37.49
N ASP A 367 -35.71 -10.96 37.22
CA ASP A 367 -35.85 -12.25 37.88
C ASP A 367 -34.68 -12.43 38.86
N SER A 368 -34.93 -12.19 40.15
CA SER A 368 -33.92 -12.17 41.20
C SER A 368 -33.10 -13.46 41.34
N TYR A 369 -33.39 -14.51 40.58
CA TYR A 369 -32.76 -15.80 40.60
C TYR A 369 -31.79 -16.07 39.43
N THR A 370 -31.85 -15.26 38.40
CA THR A 370 -31.05 -15.48 37.19
C THR A 370 -29.73 -14.70 37.19
N HIS A 371 -29.40 -14.00 38.28
CA HIS A 371 -28.15 -13.25 38.39
C HIS A 371 -26.93 -14.13 38.12
N GLN A 372 -26.15 -13.81 37.09
CA GLN A 372 -25.00 -14.56 36.59
C GLN A 372 -25.29 -15.94 35.94
N HIS A 373 -26.56 -16.32 35.75
CA HIS A 373 -26.93 -17.58 35.09
C HIS A 373 -26.29 -17.70 33.70
N SER A 374 -26.50 -16.72 32.84
CA SER A 374 -25.95 -16.74 31.48
C SER A 374 -24.42 -16.84 31.45
N ASN A 375 -23.72 -16.24 32.41
CA ASN A 375 -22.27 -16.36 32.53
C ASN A 375 -21.86 -17.80 32.91
N ARG A 376 -22.50 -18.40 33.93
CA ARG A 376 -22.19 -19.77 34.34
C ARG A 376 -22.50 -20.79 33.24
N VAL A 377 -23.66 -20.67 32.58
CA VAL A 377 -24.03 -21.53 31.42
C VAL A 377 -22.97 -21.43 30.33
N THR A 378 -22.52 -20.22 30.03
CA THR A 378 -21.46 -20.00 29.03
C THR A 378 -20.15 -20.67 29.44
N GLU A 379 -19.70 -20.50 30.68
CA GLU A 379 -18.46 -21.13 31.18
C GLU A 379 -18.53 -22.66 31.11
N ILE A 380 -19.68 -23.25 31.49
CA ILE A 380 -19.92 -24.71 31.40
C ILE A 380 -19.87 -25.16 29.93
N ALA A 381 -20.57 -24.45 29.05
CA ALA A 381 -20.61 -24.75 27.62
C ALA A 381 -19.21 -24.67 26.99
N LEU A 382 -18.40 -23.67 27.34
CA LEU A 382 -17.03 -23.53 26.86
C LEU A 382 -16.13 -24.68 27.38
N CYS A 383 -16.29 -25.12 28.61
CA CYS A 383 -15.57 -26.28 29.12
C CYS A 383 -15.91 -27.56 28.33
N ILE A 384 -17.19 -27.76 28.00
CA ILE A 384 -17.63 -28.89 27.16
C ILE A 384 -17.06 -28.75 25.74
N GLY A 385 -17.17 -27.55 25.13
CA GLY A 385 -16.66 -27.27 23.80
C GLY A 385 -15.16 -27.52 23.67
N GLN A 386 -14.40 -27.10 24.67
CA GLN A 386 -12.96 -27.34 24.72
C GLN A 386 -12.61 -28.83 24.83
N LYS A 387 -13.41 -29.60 25.58
CA LYS A 387 -13.25 -31.05 25.67
C LYS A 387 -13.59 -31.77 24.37
N MET A 388 -14.49 -31.21 23.59
CA MET A 388 -14.86 -31.69 22.27
C MET A 388 -13.94 -31.17 21.16
N GLU A 389 -12.84 -30.49 21.50
CA GLU A 389 -11.82 -29.95 20.58
C GLU A 389 -12.42 -29.02 19.51
N LEU A 390 -13.39 -28.18 19.91
CA LEU A 390 -13.97 -27.19 19.00
C LEU A 390 -12.92 -26.22 18.51
N SER A 391 -13.09 -25.73 17.27
CA SER A 391 -12.25 -24.68 16.70
C SER A 391 -12.36 -23.37 17.52
N LYS A 392 -11.36 -22.50 17.42
CA LYS A 392 -11.41 -21.19 18.07
C LYS A 392 -12.64 -20.40 17.65
N GLU A 393 -13.00 -20.44 16.36
CA GLU A 393 -14.19 -19.80 15.83
C GLU A 393 -15.48 -20.34 16.46
N ASP A 394 -15.62 -21.67 16.58
CA ASP A 394 -16.77 -22.27 17.25
C ASP A 394 -16.84 -21.90 18.74
N MET A 395 -15.70 -21.79 19.41
CA MET A 395 -15.63 -21.37 20.80
C MET A 395 -16.06 -19.89 20.98
N ASP A 396 -15.69 -19.01 20.06
CA ASP A 396 -16.10 -17.61 20.07
C ASP A 396 -17.62 -17.46 19.83
N VAL A 397 -18.16 -18.21 18.85
CA VAL A 397 -19.60 -18.30 18.59
C VAL A 397 -20.37 -18.82 19.79
N LEU A 398 -19.88 -19.91 20.44
CA LEU A 398 -20.48 -20.49 21.63
C LEU A 398 -20.47 -19.54 22.84
N ASN A 399 -19.36 -18.82 23.04
CA ASN A 399 -19.23 -17.80 24.08
C ASN A 399 -20.27 -16.68 23.91
N PHE A 400 -20.41 -16.17 22.68
CA PHE A 400 -21.37 -15.12 22.38
C PHE A 400 -22.82 -15.60 22.57
N ALA A 401 -23.19 -16.73 21.94
CA ALA A 401 -24.53 -17.27 22.02
C ALA A 401 -24.93 -17.68 23.45
N GLY A 402 -23.99 -18.24 24.22
CA GLY A 402 -24.23 -18.61 25.61
C GLY A 402 -24.58 -17.42 26.50
N ARG A 403 -23.89 -16.28 26.32
CA ARG A 403 -24.20 -15.06 27.08
C ARG A 403 -25.55 -14.46 26.74
N LEU A 404 -26.06 -14.69 25.52
CA LEU A 404 -27.23 -14.01 24.98
C LEU A 404 -28.42 -14.95 24.76
N HIS A 405 -28.31 -16.24 25.09
CA HIS A 405 -29.35 -17.24 24.76
C HIS A 405 -30.74 -16.85 25.29
N ASP A 406 -30.76 -16.21 26.43
CA ASP A 406 -31.98 -15.81 27.15
C ASP A 406 -32.42 -14.35 26.88
N ILE A 407 -31.73 -13.58 25.97
CA ILE A 407 -32.08 -12.16 25.70
C ILE A 407 -33.54 -11.99 25.27
N GLY A 408 -34.14 -13.00 24.64
CA GLY A 408 -35.52 -12.96 24.20
C GLY A 408 -36.56 -12.93 25.33
N LYS A 409 -36.18 -13.21 26.57
CA LYS A 409 -37.03 -13.05 27.75
C LYS A 409 -37.50 -11.60 27.93
N ILE A 410 -36.80 -10.63 27.31
CA ILE A 410 -37.24 -9.20 27.29
C ILE A 410 -38.64 -9.06 26.66
N GLY A 411 -39.02 -9.92 25.74
CA GLY A 411 -40.34 -9.92 25.09
C GLY A 411 -41.43 -10.64 25.88
N ILE A 412 -41.09 -11.29 27.01
CA ILE A 412 -42.08 -12.02 27.85
C ILE A 412 -42.62 -11.06 28.91
N ARG A 413 -43.92 -11.10 29.11
CA ARG A 413 -44.64 -10.25 30.10
C ARG A 413 -44.26 -10.66 31.51
N ASP A 414 -44.19 -9.68 32.43
CA ASP A 414 -43.80 -9.88 33.82
C ASP A 414 -44.76 -10.76 34.60
N ASP A 415 -46.08 -10.68 34.31
CA ASP A 415 -47.10 -11.55 34.93
C ASP A 415 -46.90 -13.05 34.63
N ILE A 416 -46.20 -13.36 33.54
CA ILE A 416 -45.84 -14.75 33.15
C ILE A 416 -44.43 -15.07 33.66
N LEU A 417 -43.46 -14.21 33.37
CA LEU A 417 -42.05 -14.45 33.66
C LEU A 417 -41.77 -14.55 35.17
N LEU A 418 -42.43 -13.70 35.98
CA LEU A 418 -42.26 -13.58 37.42
C LEU A 418 -43.33 -14.32 38.22
N LYS A 419 -44.15 -15.13 37.60
CA LYS A 419 -45.27 -15.81 38.26
C LYS A 419 -44.82 -16.72 39.39
N PRO A 420 -45.24 -16.49 40.64
CA PRO A 420 -44.93 -17.38 41.75
C PRO A 420 -45.74 -18.69 41.63
N GLY A 421 -45.13 -19.76 41.11
CA GLY A 421 -45.75 -21.08 41.00
C GLY A 421 -45.70 -21.70 39.61
N LYS A 422 -46.50 -22.73 39.41
CA LYS A 422 -46.53 -23.43 38.11
C LYS A 422 -47.21 -22.62 37.02
N LEU A 423 -46.61 -22.54 35.85
CA LEU A 423 -47.20 -21.94 34.65
C LEU A 423 -48.35 -22.81 34.14
N THR A 424 -49.43 -22.19 33.67
CA THR A 424 -50.47 -22.87 32.89
C THR A 424 -49.89 -23.26 31.51
N PRO A 425 -50.49 -24.23 30.81
CA PRO A 425 -50.07 -24.60 29.46
C PRO A 425 -49.97 -23.39 28.50
N ALA A 426 -50.95 -22.48 28.57
CA ALA A 426 -50.97 -21.28 27.73
C ALA A 426 -49.82 -20.27 28.07
N GLU A 427 -49.46 -20.12 29.33
CA GLU A 427 -48.34 -19.29 29.77
C GLU A 427 -47.01 -19.93 29.39
N PHE A 428 -46.92 -21.27 29.48
CA PHE A 428 -45.72 -21.98 29.07
C PHE A 428 -45.45 -21.83 27.54
N GLU A 429 -46.51 -21.86 26.72
CA GLU A 429 -46.39 -21.58 25.29
C GLU A 429 -45.81 -20.16 25.03
N LYS A 430 -46.14 -19.20 25.87
CA LYS A 430 -45.54 -17.84 25.77
C LYS A 430 -44.07 -17.84 26.13
N ILE A 431 -43.68 -18.56 27.16
CA ILE A 431 -42.24 -18.69 27.50
C ILE A 431 -41.46 -19.33 26.33
N LYS A 432 -42.03 -20.31 25.62
CA LYS A 432 -41.37 -20.93 24.46
C LYS A 432 -41.09 -19.98 23.28
N GLU A 433 -41.67 -18.78 23.29
CA GLU A 433 -41.41 -17.78 22.27
C GLU A 433 -40.02 -17.09 22.43
N HIS A 434 -39.38 -17.13 23.66
CA HIS A 434 -38.16 -16.38 23.89
C HIS A 434 -36.97 -16.78 22.99
N PRO A 435 -36.73 -18.04 22.58
CA PRO A 435 -35.65 -18.37 21.66
C PRO A 435 -35.84 -17.71 20.29
N ILE A 436 -37.07 -17.66 19.79
CA ILE A 436 -37.44 -16.99 18.53
C ILE A 436 -37.22 -15.48 18.65
N ILE A 437 -37.72 -14.88 19.75
CA ILE A 437 -37.57 -13.44 20.01
C ILE A 437 -36.08 -13.08 20.11
N GLY A 438 -35.29 -13.87 20.85
CA GLY A 438 -33.86 -13.68 21.00
C GLY A 438 -33.10 -13.77 19.68
N ALA A 439 -33.38 -14.80 18.89
CA ALA A 439 -32.79 -14.95 17.55
C ALA A 439 -33.14 -13.77 16.64
N ASN A 440 -34.38 -13.27 16.70
CA ASN A 440 -34.81 -12.10 15.91
C ASN A 440 -34.11 -10.81 16.36
N ILE A 441 -33.87 -10.61 17.67
CA ILE A 441 -33.13 -9.45 18.18
C ILE A 441 -31.71 -9.47 17.63
N ILE A 442 -31.01 -10.60 17.73
CA ILE A 442 -29.65 -10.74 17.23
C ILE A 442 -29.60 -10.61 15.70
N GLY A 443 -30.62 -11.14 15.00
CA GLY A 443 -30.74 -11.05 13.55
C GLY A 443 -30.82 -9.65 12.98
N GLN A 444 -31.38 -8.70 13.74
CA GLN A 444 -31.46 -7.30 13.31
C GLN A 444 -30.07 -6.61 13.24
N LEU A 445 -29.05 -7.20 13.87
CA LEU A 445 -27.68 -6.69 13.81
C LEU A 445 -26.97 -7.04 12.50
N GLY A 446 -27.60 -7.83 11.62
CA GLY A 446 -27.12 -8.13 10.26
C GLY A 446 -25.88 -9.03 10.18
N LEU A 447 -25.40 -9.50 11.31
CA LEU A 447 -24.24 -10.36 11.49
C LEU A 447 -24.68 -11.55 12.37
N TRP A 448 -23.88 -12.65 12.43
CA TRP A 448 -24.07 -13.72 13.42
C TRP A 448 -25.23 -14.71 13.13
N GLU A 449 -25.29 -15.18 11.90
CA GLU A 449 -26.28 -16.20 11.51
C GLU A 449 -26.13 -17.50 12.34
N ARG A 450 -24.89 -17.88 12.70
CA ARG A 450 -24.60 -19.06 13.50
C ARG A 450 -25.07 -18.90 14.95
N GLU A 451 -24.82 -17.73 15.55
CA GLU A 451 -25.27 -17.40 16.91
C GLU A 451 -26.79 -17.34 17.01
N GLN A 452 -27.45 -16.78 15.99
CA GLN A 452 -28.91 -16.83 15.90
C GLN A 452 -29.47 -18.24 15.96
N GLN A 453 -28.87 -19.18 15.22
CA GLN A 453 -29.31 -20.58 15.20
C GLN A 453 -29.13 -21.22 16.57
N ILE A 454 -28.04 -20.93 17.28
CA ILE A 454 -27.80 -21.47 18.61
C ILE A 454 -28.85 -20.93 19.60
N ILE A 455 -29.09 -19.61 19.61
CA ILE A 455 -30.09 -18.96 20.46
C ILE A 455 -31.50 -19.49 20.12
N ARG A 456 -31.82 -19.72 18.85
CA ARG A 456 -33.11 -20.25 18.40
C ARG A 456 -33.36 -21.65 18.87
N TYR A 457 -32.31 -22.51 18.88
CA TYR A 457 -32.45 -23.96 19.01
C TYR A 457 -31.92 -24.53 20.33
N HIS A 458 -31.52 -23.72 21.32
CA HIS A 458 -30.96 -24.21 22.57
C HIS A 458 -31.96 -24.99 23.45
N HIS A 459 -33.25 -24.91 23.18
CA HIS A 459 -34.29 -25.72 23.82
C HIS A 459 -34.82 -26.84 22.95
N GLU A 460 -34.19 -27.11 21.80
CA GLU A 460 -34.49 -28.33 21.06
C GLU A 460 -33.95 -29.56 21.81
N ARG A 461 -34.66 -30.66 21.65
CA ARG A 461 -34.33 -31.94 22.30
C ARG A 461 -33.85 -32.94 21.27
N PHE A 462 -32.88 -33.74 21.63
CA PHE A 462 -32.28 -34.72 20.72
C PHE A 462 -33.33 -35.72 20.18
N ASP A 463 -34.41 -35.98 20.95
CA ASP A 463 -35.53 -36.82 20.55
C ASP A 463 -36.60 -36.15 19.67
N GLY A 464 -36.44 -34.86 19.34
CA GLY A 464 -37.37 -34.08 18.53
C GLY A 464 -38.63 -33.59 19.26
N LYS A 465 -38.66 -33.66 20.59
CA LYS A 465 -39.78 -33.17 21.41
C LYS A 465 -39.52 -31.79 22.00
N GLY A 466 -38.50 -31.10 21.50
CA GLY A 466 -38.11 -29.74 21.90
C GLY A 466 -38.92 -28.66 21.21
N TYR A 467 -38.46 -27.43 21.31
CA TYR A 467 -39.04 -26.28 20.67
C TYR A 467 -37.94 -25.32 20.22
N PRO A 468 -38.17 -24.46 19.22
CA PRO A 468 -39.46 -24.09 18.63
C PRO A 468 -39.88 -24.95 17.44
N GLU A 469 -39.00 -25.71 16.77
CA GLU A 469 -39.27 -26.39 15.50
C GLU A 469 -39.37 -27.91 15.64
N GLY A 470 -38.92 -28.48 16.76
CA GLY A 470 -38.94 -29.92 16.99
C GLY A 470 -37.85 -30.65 16.21
N LEU A 471 -36.68 -30.02 16.00
CA LEU A 471 -35.51 -30.59 15.33
C LEU A 471 -35.02 -31.83 16.08
N ARG A 472 -34.50 -32.83 15.33
CA ARG A 472 -34.10 -34.10 15.88
C ARG A 472 -32.64 -34.44 15.59
N GLY A 473 -31.94 -34.93 16.60
CA GLY A 473 -30.56 -35.44 16.46
C GLY A 473 -29.62 -34.39 15.90
N ASN A 474 -28.97 -34.68 14.78
CA ASN A 474 -28.00 -33.82 14.13
C ASN A 474 -28.60 -32.63 13.32
N GLU A 475 -29.93 -32.58 13.20
CA GLU A 475 -30.59 -31.37 12.65
C GLU A 475 -30.39 -30.16 13.60
N ILE A 476 -30.21 -30.43 14.91
CA ILE A 476 -29.91 -29.42 15.90
C ILE A 476 -28.41 -29.04 15.79
N PRO A 477 -28.07 -27.77 15.62
CA PRO A 477 -26.66 -27.32 15.60
C PRO A 477 -25.88 -27.85 16.82
N LEU A 478 -24.65 -28.31 16.62
CA LEU A 478 -23.86 -28.91 17.70
C LEU A 478 -23.70 -27.95 18.90
N LEU A 479 -23.45 -26.66 18.62
CA LEU A 479 -23.27 -25.67 19.67
C LEU A 479 -24.56 -25.41 20.48
N ALA A 480 -25.74 -25.54 19.85
CA ALA A 480 -27.03 -25.48 20.54
C ALA A 480 -27.23 -26.73 21.45
N ARG A 481 -26.82 -27.93 21.00
CA ARG A 481 -26.82 -29.13 21.83
C ARG A 481 -25.92 -29.03 23.04
N ILE A 482 -24.74 -28.40 22.89
CA ILE A 482 -23.81 -28.13 24.00
C ILE A 482 -24.45 -27.16 24.99
N LEU A 483 -25.02 -26.06 24.50
CA LEU A 483 -25.66 -25.04 25.33
C LEU A 483 -26.85 -25.62 26.11
N SER A 484 -27.65 -26.52 25.49
CA SER A 484 -28.78 -27.19 26.14
C SER A 484 -28.38 -28.01 27.37
N VAL A 485 -27.24 -28.73 27.32
CA VAL A 485 -26.72 -29.48 28.46
C VAL A 485 -26.22 -28.52 29.57
N ALA A 486 -25.51 -27.47 29.19
CA ALA A 486 -24.98 -26.47 30.12
C ALA A 486 -26.11 -25.73 30.85
N ASP A 487 -27.13 -25.27 30.12
CA ASP A 487 -28.32 -24.60 30.69
C ASP A 487 -29.07 -25.52 31.65
N ALA A 488 -29.36 -26.75 31.24
CA ALA A 488 -30.05 -27.73 32.10
C ALA A 488 -29.25 -28.01 33.38
N TYR A 489 -27.92 -28.16 33.29
CA TYR A 489 -27.08 -28.36 34.45
C TYR A 489 -27.11 -27.18 35.41
N ASP A 490 -26.90 -25.94 34.93
CA ASP A 490 -26.97 -24.74 35.77
C ASP A 490 -28.36 -24.53 36.39
N ALA A 491 -29.40 -24.79 35.61
CA ALA A 491 -30.79 -24.73 36.08
C ALA A 491 -31.07 -25.68 37.25
N MET A 492 -30.39 -26.84 37.34
CA MET A 492 -30.50 -27.79 38.42
C MET A 492 -29.54 -27.54 39.58
N ALA A 493 -28.34 -26.98 39.29
CA ALA A 493 -27.29 -26.73 40.24
C ALA A 493 -27.43 -25.40 41.02
N SER A 494 -28.35 -24.53 40.59
CA SER A 494 -28.62 -23.23 41.20
C SER A 494 -29.93 -23.21 41.98
N ASP A 495 -30.01 -22.37 43.02
CA ASP A 495 -31.26 -22.10 43.75
C ASP A 495 -32.24 -21.36 42.82
N ARG A 496 -33.52 -21.72 42.83
CA ARG A 496 -34.61 -21.04 42.11
C ARG A 496 -35.74 -20.63 43.07
N ALA A 497 -36.59 -19.67 42.70
CA ALA A 497 -37.67 -19.13 43.52
C ALA A 497 -38.51 -20.20 44.23
N TYR A 498 -38.69 -21.34 43.61
CA TYR A 498 -39.58 -22.42 44.08
C TYR A 498 -38.83 -23.74 44.34
N ARG A 499 -37.49 -23.78 44.20
CA ARG A 499 -36.70 -25.01 44.36
C ARG A 499 -35.28 -24.70 44.77
N LYS A 500 -34.82 -25.32 45.84
CA LYS A 500 -33.39 -25.31 46.21
C LYS A 500 -32.59 -26.11 45.17
N LYS A 501 -31.29 -25.78 45.06
CA LYS A 501 -30.33 -26.55 44.25
C LYS A 501 -30.42 -28.03 44.57
N MET A 502 -30.28 -28.84 43.56
CA MET A 502 -30.22 -30.28 43.73
C MET A 502 -28.83 -30.75 44.15
N GLU A 503 -28.78 -31.92 44.77
CA GLU A 503 -27.51 -32.63 45.02
C GLU A 503 -26.87 -33.00 43.68
N THR A 504 -25.53 -32.77 43.57
CA THR A 504 -24.78 -33.01 42.34
C THR A 504 -24.97 -34.43 41.79
N SER A 505 -24.98 -35.42 42.67
CA SER A 505 -25.22 -36.85 42.32
C SER A 505 -26.55 -37.02 41.56
N SER A 506 -27.61 -36.40 42.07
CA SER A 506 -28.95 -36.47 41.44
C SER A 506 -28.99 -35.75 40.08
N ILE A 507 -28.28 -34.61 39.93
CA ILE A 507 -28.16 -33.90 38.68
C ILE A 507 -27.49 -34.76 37.61
N LEU A 508 -26.37 -35.40 38.00
CA LEU A 508 -25.62 -36.26 37.08
C LEU A 508 -26.44 -37.48 36.64
N GLU A 509 -27.25 -38.04 37.56
CA GLU A 509 -28.15 -39.13 37.24
C GLU A 509 -29.21 -38.71 36.23
N ILE A 510 -29.87 -37.56 36.43
CA ILE A 510 -30.85 -37.00 35.51
C ILE A 510 -30.23 -36.74 34.11
N ILE A 511 -29.04 -36.15 34.03
CA ILE A 511 -28.38 -35.91 32.72
C ILE A 511 -28.07 -37.26 32.04
N ARG A 512 -27.64 -38.26 32.80
CA ARG A 512 -27.34 -39.61 32.26
C ARG A 512 -28.58 -40.31 31.74
N GLU A 513 -29.67 -40.27 32.47
CA GLU A 513 -30.96 -40.90 32.08
C GLU A 513 -31.56 -40.23 30.85
N ASN A 514 -31.31 -38.94 30.65
CA ASN A 514 -31.81 -38.18 29.52
C ASN A 514 -30.83 -38.10 28.33
N SER A 515 -29.71 -38.80 28.40
CA SER A 515 -28.78 -38.97 27.27
C SER A 515 -29.47 -39.78 26.17
N GLY A 516 -29.43 -39.30 24.91
CA GLY A 516 -30.13 -39.91 23.75
C GLY A 516 -31.61 -39.52 23.64
N SER A 517 -32.20 -38.85 24.66
CA SER A 517 -33.57 -38.34 24.64
C SER A 517 -33.57 -36.79 24.63
N GLN A 518 -33.35 -36.15 25.74
CA GLN A 518 -33.25 -34.69 25.80
C GLN A 518 -31.89 -34.20 25.27
N PHE A 519 -30.81 -34.89 25.64
CA PHE A 519 -29.44 -34.46 25.36
C PHE A 519 -28.75 -35.37 24.35
N ASP A 520 -27.81 -34.75 23.60
CA ASP A 520 -26.93 -35.48 22.70
C ASP A 520 -25.97 -36.39 23.51
N PRO A 521 -25.88 -37.70 23.18
CA PRO A 521 -24.96 -38.62 23.85
C PRO A 521 -23.49 -38.19 23.81
N ALA A 522 -23.02 -37.63 22.68
CA ALA A 522 -21.64 -37.18 22.55
C ALA A 522 -21.35 -35.95 23.44
N VAL A 523 -22.29 -35.04 23.55
CA VAL A 523 -22.18 -33.86 24.41
C VAL A 523 -22.26 -34.27 25.88
N THR A 524 -23.15 -35.20 26.27
CA THR A 524 -23.24 -35.66 27.66
C THR A 524 -21.98 -36.40 28.07
N GLU A 525 -21.36 -37.19 27.20
CA GLU A 525 -20.09 -37.87 27.49
C GLU A 525 -18.98 -36.84 27.75
N ALA A 526 -18.83 -35.81 26.89
CA ALA A 526 -17.88 -34.74 27.10
C ALA A 526 -18.14 -33.97 28.41
N PHE A 527 -19.41 -33.69 28.74
CA PHE A 527 -19.81 -33.08 30.00
C PHE A 527 -19.36 -33.91 31.22
N PHE A 528 -19.59 -35.24 31.20
CA PHE A 528 -19.16 -36.11 32.29
C PHE A 528 -17.63 -36.13 32.48
N GLN A 529 -16.87 -36.08 31.40
CA GLN A 529 -15.42 -35.99 31.46
C GLN A 529 -14.98 -34.68 32.10
N VAL A 530 -15.53 -33.52 31.64
CA VAL A 530 -15.26 -32.20 32.22
C VAL A 530 -15.59 -32.15 33.71
N HIS A 531 -16.73 -32.70 34.09
CA HIS A 531 -17.14 -32.77 35.50
C HIS A 531 -16.18 -33.65 36.32
N GLY A 532 -15.80 -34.84 35.81
CA GLY A 532 -14.85 -35.77 36.47
C GLY A 532 -13.46 -35.17 36.62
N GLU A 533 -13.02 -34.29 35.73
CA GLU A 533 -11.79 -33.53 35.81
C GLU A 533 -11.84 -32.37 36.84
N GLY A 534 -13.00 -32.13 37.45
CA GLY A 534 -13.21 -31.06 38.43
C GLY A 534 -13.23 -29.65 37.85
N ARG A 535 -13.29 -29.50 36.53
CA ARG A 535 -13.21 -28.19 35.83
C ARG A 535 -14.41 -27.28 36.09
N LEU A 536 -15.53 -27.83 36.57
CA LEU A 536 -16.73 -27.05 36.90
C LEU A 536 -16.74 -26.55 38.36
N ASN A 537 -15.81 -26.97 39.23
CA ASN A 537 -15.86 -26.68 40.66
C ASN A 537 -15.69 -25.18 40.99
N GLY A 538 -14.95 -24.41 40.19
CA GLY A 538 -14.75 -22.98 40.41
C GLY A 538 -15.87 -22.05 39.87
N ILE A 539 -16.85 -22.59 39.12
CA ILE A 539 -17.88 -21.76 38.47
C ILE A 539 -18.89 -21.21 39.47
N TYR A 540 -19.13 -21.93 40.57
CA TYR A 540 -20.08 -21.58 41.63
C TYR A 540 -19.45 -20.87 42.83
N GLU A 541 -18.11 -20.75 42.89
CA GLU A 541 -17.42 -20.00 43.92
C GLU A 541 -17.48 -18.49 43.64
N PRO A 542 -17.77 -17.65 44.67
CA PRO A 542 -17.74 -16.20 44.43
C PRO A 542 -16.30 -15.79 44.06
N ARG A 543 -16.12 -15.31 42.85
CA ARG A 543 -14.86 -14.64 42.49
C ARG A 543 -14.69 -13.44 43.40
N ALA A 544 -13.57 -13.40 44.15
CA ALA A 544 -13.20 -12.22 44.92
C ALA A 544 -13.23 -11.02 43.97
N GLU A 545 -14.16 -10.06 44.21
CA GLU A 545 -14.18 -8.78 43.50
C GLU A 545 -12.81 -8.14 43.72
N ASN A 546 -12.01 -8.05 42.66
CA ASN A 546 -10.87 -7.15 42.66
C ASN A 546 -11.42 -5.74 42.72
N THR A 547 -11.59 -5.25 43.96
CA THR A 547 -11.80 -3.82 44.26
C THR A 547 -10.59 -3.07 43.68
N LEU A 548 -10.82 -2.35 42.58
CA LEU A 548 -9.98 -1.25 42.11
C LEU A 548 -10.20 -0.03 42.97
#